data_464b03cf9182eabeb85f2c5aad815429
#
_entry.id   464b03cf9182eabeb85f2c5aad815429
#
_cell.length_a   1.000
_cell.length_b   1.000
_cell.length_c   1.000
_cell.angle_alpha   90.00
_cell.angle_beta   90.00
_cell.angle_gamma   90.00
#
_symmetry.space_group_name_H-M   'P 1'
#
loop_
_entity.id
_entity.type
_entity.pdbx_description
1 polymer ?
#
loop_
_entity_poly.entity_id
_entity_poly.type
_entity_poly.pdbx_seq_one_letter_code
_entity_poly.pdbx_strand_id
1 'polypeptide(L)'
;LFQEAALADLHEKIRIAHLSWSERSPQVISFSAPTGAGKTIIMTALFEDILFGNADIAPAPDSVFIWLSDSPELNKQTRDKIESKSDKIKVRDLTTVESSFDAEYFEGGSIYFLNTQKLGTDKLLTATSDVRQYSIWETLTNTARRIPKKFYVVIDEAHRGTNVSQQASNRAQSIMQKFIIGSPEDGLCQMPLVIGISATPQRFINLVSGNVSSTVHNVNVPPEDVRKSGLLKDRIIFRYPEIQTAADMTVFKAAAENWRMKTEHWQAYSTQQNERLVKPVFVVQVEDGDTNEATHTDLGACIDYLEEALGRKLKPGEAVHTFNDRGTLIERGLEIRQIEASKIEEDSTAIVVFFKMNLSTGWDCPRAETMMSFRRARDFTHVAQLLGRMIRTPLARRI
;
A
#
# COMPACT_ATOMS: atom_id res chain seq x y z
N LEU A 1 -12.02 18.19 4.47
CA LEU A 1 -11.12 18.79 3.48
C LEU A 1 -11.05 17.95 2.21
N PHE A 2 -9.88 17.73 1.56
CA PHE A 2 -9.86 16.99 0.29
C PHE A 2 -10.33 15.52 0.42
N GLN A 3 -10.08 14.86 1.55
CA GLN A 3 -10.54 13.49 1.81
C GLN A 3 -12.06 13.42 1.94
N GLU A 4 -12.67 14.40 2.62
CA GLU A 4 -14.13 14.52 2.73
C GLU A 4 -14.77 14.81 1.38
N ALA A 5 -14.15 15.69 0.57
CA ALA A 5 -14.61 15.97 -0.78
C ALA A 5 -14.54 14.72 -1.68
N ALA A 6 -13.44 13.95 -1.58
CA ALA A 6 -13.30 12.70 -2.32
C ALA A 6 -14.32 11.64 -1.87
N LEU A 7 -14.59 11.55 -0.57
CA LEU A 7 -15.60 10.66 0.00
C LEU A 7 -17.00 11.03 -0.50
N ALA A 8 -17.34 12.31 -0.48
CA ALA A 8 -18.64 12.80 -1.00
C ALA A 8 -18.80 12.53 -2.50
N ASP A 9 -17.74 12.73 -3.30
CA ASP A 9 -17.76 12.40 -4.74
C ASP A 9 -17.90 10.88 -4.98
N LEU A 10 -17.23 10.04 -4.19
CA LEU A 10 -17.40 8.59 -4.22
C LEU A 10 -18.86 8.19 -3.97
N HIS A 11 -19.49 8.74 -2.93
CA HIS A 11 -20.90 8.48 -2.63
C HIS A 11 -21.81 8.89 -3.79
N GLU A 12 -21.58 10.07 -4.37
CA GLU A 12 -22.38 10.54 -5.53
C GLU A 12 -22.20 9.64 -6.75
N LYS A 13 -20.95 9.19 -7.05
CA LYS A 13 -20.70 8.26 -8.16
C LYS A 13 -21.31 6.88 -7.91
N ILE A 14 -21.30 6.38 -6.68
CA ILE A 14 -21.98 5.13 -6.31
C ILE A 14 -23.49 5.29 -6.47
N ARG A 15 -24.09 6.41 -6.05
CA ARG A 15 -25.51 6.69 -6.23
C ARG A 15 -25.91 6.68 -7.71
N ILE A 16 -25.13 7.36 -8.57
CA ILE A 16 -25.35 7.38 -10.01
C ILE A 16 -25.19 5.98 -10.60
N ALA A 17 -24.15 5.25 -10.18
CA ALA A 17 -23.89 3.89 -10.63
C ALA A 17 -25.06 2.95 -10.29
N HIS A 18 -25.62 3.04 -9.08
CA HIS A 18 -26.79 2.24 -8.68
C HIS A 18 -28.06 2.57 -9.48
N LEU A 19 -28.23 3.83 -9.92
CA LEU A 19 -29.34 4.23 -10.79
C LEU A 19 -29.17 3.74 -12.23
N SER A 20 -27.94 3.72 -12.72
CA SER A 20 -27.59 3.36 -14.09
C SER A 20 -27.34 1.86 -14.28
N TRP A 21 -27.19 1.13 -13.18
CA TRP A 21 -26.86 -0.30 -13.22
C TRP A 21 -27.98 -1.14 -13.81
N SER A 22 -27.60 -2.06 -14.66
CA SER A 22 -28.38 -3.20 -15.11
C SER A 22 -27.46 -4.39 -15.38
N GLU A 23 -28.00 -5.61 -15.53
CA GLU A 23 -27.19 -6.79 -15.85
C GLU A 23 -26.36 -6.63 -17.14
N ARG A 24 -26.79 -5.74 -18.05
CA ARG A 24 -26.09 -5.43 -19.31
C ARG A 24 -25.21 -4.19 -19.23
N SER A 25 -25.23 -3.49 -18.10
CA SER A 25 -24.48 -2.24 -17.89
C SER A 25 -23.82 -2.25 -16.50
N PRO A 26 -22.77 -3.05 -16.31
CA PRO A 26 -21.99 -3.03 -15.09
C PRO A 26 -21.33 -1.65 -14.92
N GLN A 27 -21.13 -1.25 -13.68
CA GLN A 27 -20.65 0.08 -13.35
C GLN A 27 -19.23 0.03 -12.82
N VAL A 28 -18.41 0.96 -13.24
CA VAL A 28 -17.01 1.07 -12.81
C VAL A 28 -16.75 2.46 -12.29
N ILE A 29 -16.11 2.55 -11.11
CA ILE A 29 -15.63 3.81 -10.56
C ILE A 29 -14.10 3.76 -10.56
N SER A 30 -13.46 4.72 -11.21
CA SER A 30 -12.03 4.93 -11.15
C SER A 30 -11.72 5.97 -10.07
N PHE A 31 -11.22 5.53 -8.93
CA PHE A 31 -10.79 6.39 -7.84
C PHE A 31 -9.28 6.62 -7.91
N SER A 32 -8.89 7.83 -8.25
CA SER A 32 -7.49 8.24 -8.38
C SER A 32 -7.11 9.24 -7.32
N ALA A 33 -6.04 8.93 -6.59
CA ALA A 33 -5.43 9.86 -5.64
C ALA A 33 -3.93 9.59 -5.54
N PRO A 34 -3.09 10.62 -5.33
CA PRO A 34 -1.65 10.47 -5.19
C PRO A 34 -1.26 9.44 -4.13
N THR A 35 -0.08 8.84 -4.28
CA THR A 35 0.50 8.02 -3.20
C THR A 35 0.62 8.88 -1.94
N GLY A 36 0.26 8.32 -0.80
CA GLY A 36 0.28 9.04 0.47
C GLY A 36 -1.00 9.85 0.78
N ALA A 37 -1.93 10.04 -0.16
CA ALA A 37 -3.18 10.79 0.05
C ALA A 37 -4.18 10.11 1.03
N GLY A 38 -3.91 8.88 1.46
CA GLY A 38 -4.80 8.18 2.39
C GLY A 38 -5.93 7.43 1.71
N LYS A 39 -5.74 6.91 0.49
CA LYS A 39 -6.76 6.14 -0.25
C LYS A 39 -7.46 5.07 0.61
N THR A 40 -6.69 4.28 1.37
CA THR A 40 -7.25 3.27 2.28
C THR A 40 -8.16 3.89 3.35
N ILE A 41 -7.81 5.06 3.89
CA ILE A 41 -8.61 5.77 4.91
C ILE A 41 -9.93 6.26 4.31
N ILE A 42 -9.87 6.83 3.10
CA ILE A 42 -11.08 7.27 2.38
C ILE A 42 -12.00 6.08 2.12
N MET A 43 -11.44 4.93 1.69
CA MET A 43 -12.23 3.73 1.47
C MET A 43 -12.77 3.13 2.76
N THR A 44 -12.03 3.21 3.87
CA THR A 44 -12.53 2.78 5.19
C THR A 44 -13.75 3.62 5.59
N ALA A 45 -13.67 4.94 5.45
CA ALA A 45 -14.80 5.84 5.73
C ALA A 45 -16.00 5.54 4.79
N LEU A 46 -15.74 5.24 3.52
CA LEU A 46 -16.78 4.82 2.58
C LEU A 46 -17.50 3.55 3.03
N PHE A 47 -16.75 2.54 3.49
CA PHE A 47 -17.33 1.29 4.01
C PHE A 47 -18.14 1.53 5.28
N GLU A 48 -17.64 2.37 6.19
CA GLU A 48 -18.38 2.75 7.40
C GLU A 48 -19.70 3.45 7.06
N ASP A 49 -19.66 4.42 6.15
CA ASP A 49 -20.85 5.15 5.73
C ASP A 49 -21.89 4.24 5.07
N ILE A 50 -21.45 3.30 4.24
CA ILE A 50 -22.35 2.34 3.59
C ILE A 50 -22.93 1.37 4.62
N LEU A 51 -22.11 0.78 5.50
CA LEU A 51 -22.57 -0.23 6.44
C LEU A 51 -23.42 0.34 7.57
N PHE A 52 -23.00 1.46 8.14
CA PHE A 52 -23.59 1.99 9.36
C PHE A 52 -24.40 3.28 9.16
N GLY A 53 -24.30 3.86 7.96
CA GLY A 53 -24.95 5.13 7.65
C GLY A 53 -24.26 6.33 8.29
N ASN A 54 -24.68 7.51 7.85
CA ASN A 54 -24.33 8.80 8.43
C ASN A 54 -25.54 9.76 8.34
N ALA A 55 -25.35 11.07 8.54
CA ALA A 55 -26.44 12.04 8.51
C ALA A 55 -27.18 12.06 7.15
N ASP A 56 -26.49 11.76 6.05
CA ASP A 56 -26.99 11.90 4.68
C ASP A 56 -27.23 10.54 3.99
N ILE A 57 -26.71 9.45 4.55
CA ILE A 57 -26.68 8.12 3.93
C ILE A 57 -27.36 7.11 4.84
N ALA A 58 -28.41 6.47 4.33
CA ALA A 58 -29.07 5.39 5.04
C ALA A 58 -28.13 4.15 5.12
N PRO A 59 -28.11 3.44 6.26
CA PRO A 59 -27.27 2.27 6.42
C PRO A 59 -27.71 1.10 5.53
N ALA A 60 -26.73 0.37 5.02
CA ALA A 60 -26.91 -0.88 4.28
C ALA A 60 -26.04 -1.99 4.93
N PRO A 61 -26.43 -2.47 6.12
CA PRO A 61 -25.58 -3.33 6.97
C PRO A 61 -25.34 -4.73 6.38
N ASP A 62 -26.07 -5.11 5.35
CA ASP A 62 -25.92 -6.36 4.60
C ASP A 62 -25.06 -6.20 3.33
N SER A 63 -24.41 -5.07 3.16
CA SER A 63 -23.46 -4.86 2.05
C SER A 63 -22.23 -5.75 2.19
N VAL A 64 -21.68 -6.18 1.05
CA VAL A 64 -20.47 -7.01 0.95
C VAL A 64 -19.42 -6.30 0.14
N PHE A 65 -18.20 -6.29 0.64
CA PHE A 65 -17.05 -5.72 -0.05
C PHE A 65 -15.99 -6.77 -0.29
N ILE A 66 -15.51 -6.87 -1.53
CA ILE A 66 -14.34 -7.68 -1.88
C ILE A 66 -13.18 -6.74 -2.14
N TRP A 67 -12.14 -6.83 -1.32
CA TRP A 67 -10.88 -6.12 -1.55
C TRP A 67 -9.91 -7.02 -2.28
N LEU A 68 -9.66 -6.72 -3.55
CA LEU A 68 -8.79 -7.49 -4.42
C LEU A 68 -7.44 -6.78 -4.57
N SER A 69 -6.36 -7.48 -4.26
CA SER A 69 -4.98 -7.03 -4.54
C SER A 69 -4.14 -8.14 -5.17
N ASP A 70 -2.94 -7.81 -5.61
CA ASP A 70 -2.00 -8.76 -6.20
C ASP A 70 -1.06 -9.42 -5.17
N SER A 71 -1.04 -8.96 -3.92
CA SER A 71 -0.12 -9.41 -2.87
C SER A 71 -0.85 -9.71 -1.55
N PRO A 72 -0.58 -10.88 -0.92
CA PRO A 72 -1.08 -11.20 0.43
C PRO A 72 -0.67 -10.17 1.47
N GLU A 73 0.56 -9.65 1.37
CA GLU A 73 1.12 -8.65 2.29
C GLU A 73 0.35 -7.34 2.22
N LEU A 74 -0.05 -6.91 1.02
CA LEU A 74 -0.88 -5.71 0.84
C LEU A 74 -2.27 -5.90 1.45
N ASN A 75 -2.88 -7.07 1.25
CA ASN A 75 -4.15 -7.39 1.88
C ASN A 75 -4.06 -7.34 3.39
N LYS A 76 -3.02 -7.95 3.98
CA LYS A 76 -2.77 -7.91 5.42
C LYS A 76 -2.65 -6.46 5.91
N GLN A 77 -1.82 -5.64 5.25
CA GLN A 77 -1.64 -4.24 5.64
C GLN A 77 -2.91 -3.41 5.52
N THR A 78 -3.70 -3.61 4.46
CA THR A 78 -4.97 -2.92 4.31
C THR A 78 -5.95 -3.33 5.40
N ARG A 79 -6.03 -4.62 5.70
CA ARG A 79 -6.83 -5.15 6.81
C ARG A 79 -6.43 -4.52 8.15
N ASP A 80 -5.13 -4.57 8.48
CA ASP A 80 -4.59 -4.01 9.73
C ASP A 80 -4.85 -2.49 9.82
N LYS A 81 -4.78 -1.77 8.68
CA LYS A 81 -5.13 -0.35 8.61
C LYS A 81 -6.61 -0.10 8.85
N ILE A 82 -7.49 -0.86 8.23
CA ILE A 82 -8.94 -0.74 8.46
C ILE A 82 -9.25 -1.00 9.93
N GLU A 83 -8.73 -2.09 10.49
CA GLU A 83 -8.90 -2.46 11.90
C GLU A 83 -8.43 -1.35 12.85
N SER A 84 -7.26 -0.77 12.59
CA SER A 84 -6.66 0.25 13.47
C SER A 84 -7.26 1.65 13.31
N LYS A 85 -7.97 1.93 12.22
CA LYS A 85 -8.48 3.28 11.90
C LYS A 85 -10.00 3.38 11.95
N SER A 86 -10.70 2.26 12.01
CA SER A 86 -12.15 2.22 12.13
C SER A 86 -12.57 1.93 13.57
N ASP A 87 -13.44 2.75 14.09
CA ASP A 87 -14.09 2.48 15.38
C ASP A 87 -15.33 1.59 15.23
N LYS A 88 -15.90 1.50 14.02
CA LYS A 88 -17.16 0.81 13.72
C LYS A 88 -16.94 -0.59 13.16
N ILE A 89 -16.02 -0.75 12.20
CA ILE A 89 -15.69 -2.04 11.57
C ILE A 89 -14.85 -2.87 12.54
N LYS A 90 -15.30 -4.07 12.86
CA LYS A 90 -14.62 -4.95 13.83
C LYS A 90 -13.81 -6.04 13.14
N VAL A 91 -12.89 -6.64 13.85
CA VAL A 91 -12.03 -7.75 13.36
C VAL A 91 -12.83 -8.88 12.70
N ARG A 92 -13.99 -9.21 13.27
CA ARG A 92 -14.91 -10.26 12.78
C ARG A 92 -15.51 -9.94 11.41
N ASP A 93 -15.57 -8.65 11.05
CA ASP A 93 -16.12 -8.17 9.79
C ASP A 93 -15.05 -8.16 8.66
N LEU A 94 -13.80 -8.51 9.01
CA LEU A 94 -12.62 -8.50 8.15
C LEU A 94 -12.13 -9.93 7.90
N THR A 95 -12.47 -10.52 6.76
CA THR A 95 -12.17 -11.91 6.45
C THR A 95 -11.15 -12.03 5.32
N THR A 96 -10.04 -12.72 5.56
CA THR A 96 -9.12 -13.11 4.48
C THR A 96 -9.61 -14.39 3.82
N VAL A 97 -9.79 -14.37 2.50
CA VAL A 97 -10.21 -15.54 1.73
C VAL A 97 -9.04 -16.49 1.59
N GLU A 98 -9.08 -17.59 2.37
CA GLU A 98 -8.07 -18.63 2.33
C GLU A 98 -8.43 -19.74 1.31
N SER A 99 -7.45 -20.59 0.98
CA SER A 99 -7.67 -21.68 0.01
C SER A 99 -8.73 -22.70 0.45
N SER A 100 -9.09 -22.71 1.72
CA SER A 100 -10.15 -23.55 2.30
C SER A 100 -11.54 -22.91 2.26
N PHE A 101 -11.66 -21.65 1.79
CA PHE A 101 -12.94 -20.95 1.73
C PHE A 101 -13.91 -21.67 0.80
N ASP A 102 -15.09 -22.03 1.31
CA ASP A 102 -16.14 -22.74 0.60
C ASP A 102 -17.50 -22.23 1.11
N ALA A 103 -18.16 -21.40 0.37
CA ALA A 103 -19.46 -20.82 0.73
C ALA A 103 -20.27 -20.49 -0.52
N GLU A 104 -21.56 -20.69 -0.48
CA GLU A 104 -22.47 -20.36 -1.59
C GLU A 104 -22.53 -18.86 -1.85
N TYR A 105 -22.50 -18.07 -0.78
CA TYR A 105 -22.55 -16.58 -0.82
C TYR A 105 -21.55 -16.01 0.17
N PHE A 106 -21.13 -14.77 -0.06
CA PHE A 106 -20.47 -13.96 0.96
C PHE A 106 -21.49 -13.44 1.97
N GLU A 107 -21.13 -13.46 3.24
CA GLU A 107 -21.96 -12.93 4.32
C GLU A 107 -22.02 -11.40 4.31
N GLY A 108 -23.22 -10.84 4.50
CA GLY A 108 -23.43 -9.41 4.58
C GLY A 108 -22.74 -8.76 5.77
N GLY A 109 -22.40 -7.49 5.65
CA GLY A 109 -21.72 -6.72 6.69
C GLY A 109 -20.22 -6.96 6.75
N SER A 110 -19.62 -7.60 5.75
CA SER A 110 -18.23 -8.07 5.80
C SER A 110 -17.38 -7.54 4.64
N ILE A 111 -16.09 -7.39 4.93
CA ILE A 111 -15.05 -7.06 3.95
C ILE A 111 -14.15 -8.28 3.78
N TYR A 112 -14.10 -8.81 2.58
CA TYR A 112 -13.31 -9.99 2.22
C TYR A 112 -12.06 -9.57 1.45
N PHE A 113 -10.90 -10.03 1.93
CA PHE A 113 -9.61 -9.78 1.29
C PHE A 113 -9.24 -10.94 0.39
N LEU A 114 -9.21 -10.71 -0.91
CA LEU A 114 -8.93 -11.69 -1.94
C LEU A 114 -7.65 -11.32 -2.68
N ASN A 115 -6.88 -12.34 -3.08
CA ASN A 115 -5.59 -12.17 -3.73
C ASN A 115 -5.61 -12.79 -5.13
N THR A 116 -5.14 -12.06 -6.14
CA THR A 116 -5.10 -12.55 -7.53
C THR A 116 -4.24 -13.80 -7.70
N GLN A 117 -3.22 -14.01 -6.85
CA GLN A 117 -2.37 -15.21 -6.91
C GLN A 117 -3.15 -16.51 -6.58
N LYS A 118 -4.26 -16.40 -5.84
CA LYS A 118 -5.15 -17.53 -5.49
C LYS A 118 -6.20 -17.81 -6.57
N LEU A 119 -6.31 -16.98 -7.60
CA LEU A 119 -7.38 -16.99 -8.62
C LEU A 119 -6.93 -17.55 -9.98
N GLY A 120 -5.85 -18.30 -10.02
CA GLY A 120 -5.42 -18.94 -11.25
C GLY A 120 -6.19 -20.22 -11.55
N THR A 121 -6.18 -20.66 -12.81
CA THR A 121 -6.89 -21.87 -13.30
C THR A 121 -6.57 -23.13 -12.53
N ASP A 122 -5.34 -23.26 -12.01
CA ASP A 122 -4.88 -24.45 -11.28
C ASP A 122 -4.94 -24.26 -9.75
N LYS A 123 -5.73 -23.33 -9.26
CA LYS A 123 -5.78 -23.01 -7.82
C LYS A 123 -6.98 -23.67 -7.15
N LEU A 124 -6.78 -24.04 -5.88
CA LEU A 124 -7.81 -24.69 -5.08
C LEU A 124 -9.11 -23.86 -4.96
N LEU A 125 -9.02 -22.53 -4.94
CA LEU A 125 -10.19 -21.66 -4.85
C LEU A 125 -11.05 -21.64 -6.11
N THR A 126 -10.47 -21.91 -7.26
CA THR A 126 -11.14 -21.73 -8.57
C THR A 126 -11.76 -23.02 -9.11
N ALA A 127 -11.46 -24.16 -8.50
CA ALA A 127 -11.98 -25.46 -8.90
C ALA A 127 -12.93 -26.04 -7.86
N THR A 128 -14.02 -26.66 -8.29
CA THR A 128 -14.83 -27.55 -7.46
C THR A 128 -14.17 -28.91 -7.37
N SER A 129 -14.36 -29.61 -6.26
CA SER A 129 -13.82 -30.96 -6.02
C SER A 129 -14.74 -31.73 -5.07
N ASP A 130 -14.46 -32.98 -4.82
CA ASP A 130 -15.21 -33.80 -3.85
C ASP A 130 -15.20 -33.21 -2.42
N VAL A 131 -14.28 -32.26 -2.15
CA VAL A 131 -14.09 -31.62 -0.85
C VAL A 131 -14.61 -30.18 -0.85
N ARG A 132 -14.87 -29.59 -2.03
CA ARG A 132 -15.31 -28.20 -2.21
C ARG A 132 -16.64 -28.18 -2.97
N GLN A 133 -17.63 -27.55 -2.36
CA GLN A 133 -18.96 -27.43 -2.97
C GLN A 133 -19.05 -26.26 -3.94
N TYR A 134 -18.46 -25.12 -3.60
CA TYR A 134 -18.51 -23.89 -4.40
C TYR A 134 -17.11 -23.38 -4.75
N SER A 135 -16.86 -23.11 -6.02
CA SER A 135 -15.69 -22.33 -6.42
C SER A 135 -15.87 -20.85 -6.02
N ILE A 136 -14.77 -20.11 -5.91
CA ILE A 136 -14.84 -18.68 -5.60
C ILE A 136 -15.61 -17.90 -6.69
N TRP A 137 -15.56 -18.38 -7.94
CA TRP A 137 -16.29 -17.77 -9.06
C TRP A 137 -17.81 -17.93 -8.92
N GLU A 138 -18.24 -19.08 -8.43
CA GLU A 138 -19.66 -19.32 -8.11
C GLU A 138 -20.10 -18.48 -6.93
N THR A 139 -19.32 -18.41 -5.84
CA THR A 139 -19.63 -17.55 -4.68
C THR A 139 -19.77 -16.09 -5.07
N LEU A 140 -18.85 -15.56 -5.89
CA LEU A 140 -18.89 -14.19 -6.43
C LEU A 140 -20.15 -13.97 -7.27
N THR A 141 -20.42 -14.87 -8.20
CA THR A 141 -21.58 -14.79 -9.11
C THR A 141 -22.91 -14.86 -8.35
N ASN A 142 -23.03 -15.78 -7.41
CA ASN A 142 -24.22 -15.96 -6.59
C ASN A 142 -24.49 -14.72 -5.73
N THR A 143 -23.44 -14.18 -5.10
CA THR A 143 -23.55 -12.93 -4.31
C THR A 143 -23.95 -11.74 -5.18
N ALA A 144 -23.30 -11.59 -6.35
CA ALA A 144 -23.59 -10.51 -7.30
C ALA A 144 -25.06 -10.52 -7.78
N ARG A 145 -25.61 -11.71 -8.03
CA ARG A 145 -27.01 -11.86 -8.43
C ARG A 145 -28.00 -11.63 -7.29
N ARG A 146 -27.63 -12.04 -6.07
CA ARG A 146 -28.49 -11.92 -4.90
C ARG A 146 -28.64 -10.49 -4.39
N ILE A 147 -27.52 -9.73 -4.33
CA ILE A 147 -27.46 -8.38 -3.76
C ILE A 147 -26.73 -7.38 -4.67
N PRO A 148 -27.10 -7.22 -5.96
CA PRO A 148 -26.30 -6.48 -6.93
C PRO A 148 -26.00 -5.02 -6.54
N LYS A 149 -26.90 -4.36 -5.81
CA LYS A 149 -26.72 -2.96 -5.35
C LYS A 149 -26.02 -2.84 -4.00
N LYS A 150 -25.64 -3.95 -3.38
CA LYS A 150 -24.96 -4.02 -2.10
C LYS A 150 -23.67 -4.85 -2.17
N PHE A 151 -23.23 -5.17 -3.39
CA PHE A 151 -22.03 -5.93 -3.64
C PHE A 151 -20.99 -5.09 -4.38
N TYR A 152 -19.87 -4.86 -3.73
CA TYR A 152 -18.80 -3.96 -4.19
C TYR A 152 -17.51 -4.73 -4.35
N VAL A 153 -16.86 -4.61 -5.50
CA VAL A 153 -15.51 -5.14 -5.72
C VAL A 153 -14.54 -3.98 -5.80
N VAL A 154 -13.60 -3.93 -4.87
CA VAL A 154 -12.56 -2.91 -4.81
C VAL A 154 -11.25 -3.51 -5.31
N ILE A 155 -10.67 -2.95 -6.37
CA ILE A 155 -9.39 -3.38 -6.94
C ILE A 155 -8.33 -2.36 -6.51
N ASP A 156 -7.45 -2.79 -5.58
CA ASP A 156 -6.38 -1.94 -5.07
C ASP A 156 -5.14 -2.05 -5.95
N GLU A 157 -4.51 -0.90 -6.21
CA GLU A 157 -3.32 -0.82 -7.04
C GLU A 157 -3.53 -1.47 -8.42
N ALA A 158 -4.67 -1.20 -9.05
CA ALA A 158 -5.09 -1.74 -10.36
C ALA A 158 -4.05 -1.57 -11.50
N HIS A 159 -2.93 -0.93 -11.21
CA HIS A 159 -1.83 -0.68 -12.12
C HIS A 159 -0.58 -1.54 -11.86
N ARG A 160 -0.53 -2.35 -10.77
CA ARG A 160 0.64 -3.15 -10.45
C ARG A 160 0.79 -4.35 -11.39
N GLY A 161 1.95 -4.47 -11.94
CA GLY A 161 2.39 -5.51 -12.84
C GLY A 161 3.79 -5.27 -13.40
N THR A 162 4.51 -4.24 -12.90
CA THR A 162 5.78 -3.81 -13.52
C THR A 162 7.04 -4.40 -12.91
N ASN A 163 7.00 -5.00 -11.71
CA ASN A 163 8.17 -5.59 -11.04
C ASN A 163 8.09 -7.11 -10.86
N VAL A 164 7.05 -7.72 -11.37
CA VAL A 164 6.89 -9.17 -11.47
C VAL A 164 7.25 -9.57 -12.90
N SER A 165 7.61 -10.82 -13.16
CA SER A 165 7.83 -11.28 -14.55
C SER A 165 6.65 -10.85 -15.42
N GLN A 166 6.89 -10.50 -16.68
CA GLN A 166 5.86 -10.05 -17.63
C GLN A 166 4.63 -10.97 -17.62
N GLN A 167 4.86 -12.28 -17.43
CA GLN A 167 3.81 -13.29 -17.37
C GLN A 167 2.91 -13.15 -16.12
N ALA A 168 3.49 -12.88 -14.95
CA ALA A 168 2.70 -12.71 -13.73
C ALA A 168 1.91 -11.40 -13.73
N SER A 169 2.46 -10.34 -14.32
CA SER A 169 1.78 -9.07 -14.55
C SER A 169 0.58 -9.24 -15.49
N ASN A 170 0.76 -9.89 -16.61
CA ASN A 170 -0.30 -10.15 -17.58
C ASN A 170 -1.41 -11.03 -16.97
N ARG A 171 -1.03 -12.00 -16.10
CA ARG A 171 -1.99 -12.85 -15.40
C ARG A 171 -2.82 -12.05 -14.39
N ALA A 172 -2.19 -11.21 -13.56
CA ALA A 172 -2.92 -10.37 -12.60
C ALA A 172 -3.87 -9.41 -13.32
N GLN A 173 -3.45 -8.80 -14.42
CA GLN A 173 -4.27 -7.96 -15.26
C GLN A 173 -5.47 -8.72 -15.84
N SER A 174 -5.25 -9.92 -16.37
CA SER A 174 -6.30 -10.78 -16.90
C SER A 174 -7.33 -11.15 -15.82
N ILE A 175 -6.88 -11.46 -14.60
CA ILE A 175 -7.77 -11.77 -13.48
C ILE A 175 -8.60 -10.54 -13.09
N MET A 176 -7.99 -9.36 -12.98
CA MET A 176 -8.71 -8.12 -12.67
C MET A 176 -9.77 -7.80 -13.75
N GLN A 177 -9.45 -8.05 -15.03
CA GLN A 177 -10.41 -7.90 -16.13
C GLN A 177 -11.62 -8.81 -15.97
N LYS A 178 -11.46 -10.05 -15.49
CA LYS A 178 -12.59 -10.98 -15.27
C LYS A 178 -13.66 -10.41 -14.33
N PHE A 179 -13.29 -9.64 -13.34
CA PHE A 179 -14.27 -8.98 -12.45
C PHE A 179 -15.07 -7.90 -13.18
N ILE A 180 -14.47 -7.22 -14.15
CA ILE A 180 -15.11 -6.13 -14.88
C ILE A 180 -15.99 -6.67 -16.02
N ILE A 181 -15.46 -7.62 -16.80
CA ILE A 181 -16.13 -8.11 -18.03
C ILE A 181 -16.84 -9.46 -17.85
N GLY A 182 -16.62 -10.12 -16.70
CA GLY A 182 -17.03 -11.51 -16.49
C GLY A 182 -16.05 -12.51 -17.13
N SER A 183 -16.32 -13.78 -16.90
CA SER A 183 -15.59 -14.91 -17.49
C SER A 183 -16.56 -16.08 -17.67
N PRO A 184 -17.20 -16.24 -18.82
CA PRO A 184 -18.13 -17.34 -19.07
C PRO A 184 -17.47 -18.71 -18.87
N GLU A 185 -16.17 -18.84 -19.19
CA GLU A 185 -15.39 -20.06 -19.02
C GLU A 185 -15.27 -20.48 -17.54
N ASP A 186 -15.21 -19.49 -16.64
CA ASP A 186 -15.13 -19.72 -15.19
C ASP A 186 -16.52 -19.68 -14.52
N GLY A 187 -17.60 -19.42 -15.26
CA GLY A 187 -18.95 -19.20 -14.71
C GLY A 187 -19.10 -17.87 -13.95
N LEU A 188 -18.15 -16.94 -14.13
CA LEU A 188 -18.15 -15.65 -13.45
C LEU A 188 -18.97 -14.63 -14.24
N CYS A 189 -20.02 -14.06 -13.62
CA CYS A 189 -20.73 -12.92 -14.18
C CYS A 189 -19.91 -11.62 -14.01
N GLN A 190 -20.28 -10.59 -14.78
CA GLN A 190 -19.76 -9.25 -14.56
C GLN A 190 -20.16 -8.76 -13.16
N MET A 191 -19.21 -8.15 -12.44
CA MET A 191 -19.52 -7.59 -11.13
C MET A 191 -20.37 -6.33 -11.26
N PRO A 192 -21.40 -6.16 -10.42
CA PRO A 192 -22.35 -5.04 -10.53
C PRO A 192 -21.67 -3.68 -10.41
N LEU A 193 -20.76 -3.54 -9.46
CA LEU A 193 -20.00 -2.32 -9.23
C LEU A 193 -18.55 -2.66 -8.87
N VAL A 194 -17.62 -2.13 -9.67
CA VAL A 194 -16.17 -2.25 -9.45
C VAL A 194 -15.59 -0.88 -9.15
N ILE A 195 -14.83 -0.75 -8.07
CA ILE A 195 -14.09 0.46 -7.69
C ILE A 195 -12.60 0.18 -7.85
N GLY A 196 -11.98 0.77 -8.87
CA GLY A 196 -10.54 0.67 -9.09
C GLY A 196 -9.79 1.79 -8.39
N ILE A 197 -8.88 1.45 -7.50
CA ILE A 197 -8.06 2.40 -6.76
C ILE A 197 -6.67 2.48 -7.39
N SER A 198 -6.21 3.68 -7.74
CA SER A 198 -4.90 3.86 -8.36
C SER A 198 -4.31 5.23 -8.08
N ALA A 199 -2.99 5.32 -8.09
CA ALA A 199 -2.29 6.61 -8.18
C ALA A 199 -2.19 7.10 -9.64
N THR A 200 -2.40 6.21 -10.63
CA THR A 200 -2.33 6.49 -12.07
C THR A 200 -3.59 6.00 -12.77
N PRO A 201 -4.63 6.85 -12.92
CA PRO A 201 -5.95 6.45 -13.42
C PRO A 201 -5.91 5.86 -14.83
N GLN A 202 -5.00 6.34 -15.68
CA GLN A 202 -4.94 5.97 -17.09
C GLN A 202 -4.78 4.46 -17.31
N ARG A 203 -4.03 3.79 -16.46
CA ARG A 203 -3.83 2.33 -16.58
C ARG A 203 -5.10 1.55 -16.24
N PHE A 204 -5.84 1.99 -15.23
CA PHE A 204 -7.12 1.38 -14.88
C PHE A 204 -8.17 1.66 -15.97
N ILE A 205 -8.22 2.89 -16.48
CA ILE A 205 -9.09 3.26 -17.61
C ILE A 205 -8.79 2.40 -18.84
N ASN A 206 -7.51 2.16 -19.15
CA ASN A 206 -7.12 1.29 -20.27
C ASN A 206 -7.55 -0.17 -20.05
N LEU A 207 -7.59 -0.62 -18.80
CA LEU A 207 -8.05 -1.97 -18.43
C LEU A 207 -9.55 -2.14 -18.70
N VAL A 208 -10.31 -1.05 -18.55
CA VAL A 208 -11.77 -0.98 -18.73
C VAL A 208 -12.15 -0.65 -20.18
N SER A 209 -11.37 0.21 -20.87
CA SER A 209 -11.72 0.77 -22.19
C SER A 209 -11.72 -0.26 -23.35
N GLY A 210 -11.21 -1.47 -23.11
CA GLY A 210 -11.39 -2.61 -24.03
C GLY A 210 -12.81 -3.20 -24.02
N ASN A 211 -13.70 -2.71 -23.13
CA ASN A 211 -15.03 -3.25 -22.93
C ASN A 211 -16.11 -2.18 -23.16
N VAL A 212 -16.87 -2.34 -24.23
CA VAL A 212 -17.89 -1.37 -24.71
C VAL A 212 -19.11 -1.27 -23.78
N SER A 213 -19.30 -2.21 -22.86
CA SER A 213 -20.53 -2.31 -22.04
C SER A 213 -20.45 -1.64 -20.66
N SER A 214 -19.27 -1.27 -20.17
CA SER A 214 -19.12 -0.68 -18.84
C SER A 214 -19.19 0.85 -18.85
N THR A 215 -20.00 1.42 -17.95
CA THR A 215 -20.00 2.86 -17.69
C THR A 215 -18.94 3.19 -16.67
N VAL A 216 -18.05 4.13 -17.00
CA VAL A 216 -16.94 4.54 -16.13
C VAL A 216 -17.22 5.90 -15.51
N HIS A 217 -17.17 5.95 -14.18
CA HIS A 217 -17.23 7.18 -13.38
C HIS A 217 -15.86 7.48 -12.81
N ASN A 218 -15.44 8.74 -12.84
CA ASN A 218 -14.13 9.14 -12.34
C ASN A 218 -14.25 9.95 -11.06
N VAL A 219 -13.48 9.59 -10.06
CA VAL A 219 -13.22 10.38 -8.84
C VAL A 219 -11.73 10.65 -8.78
N ASN A 220 -11.34 11.91 -8.83
CA ASN A 220 -9.93 12.29 -8.90
C ASN A 220 -9.59 13.30 -7.81
N VAL A 221 -8.58 12.97 -7.00
CA VAL A 221 -8.01 13.87 -6.02
C VAL A 221 -6.78 14.57 -6.63
N PRO A 222 -6.83 15.89 -6.85
CA PRO A 222 -5.71 16.62 -7.40
C PRO A 222 -4.48 16.56 -6.47
N PRO A 223 -3.26 16.32 -6.98
CA PRO A 223 -2.04 16.32 -6.16
C PRO A 223 -1.83 17.63 -5.39
N GLU A 224 -2.28 18.75 -5.95
CA GLU A 224 -2.18 20.07 -5.31
C GLU A 224 -2.99 20.17 -4.02
N ASP A 225 -4.17 19.55 -3.97
CA ASP A 225 -5.04 19.59 -2.80
C ASP A 225 -4.44 18.77 -1.66
N VAL A 226 -3.82 17.62 -2.00
CA VAL A 226 -3.08 16.81 -1.03
C VAL A 226 -1.85 17.57 -0.51
N ARG A 227 -1.13 18.28 -1.38
CA ARG A 227 0.00 19.10 -0.98
C ARG A 227 -0.42 20.28 -0.10
N LYS A 228 -1.48 21.00 -0.48
CA LYS A 228 -2.02 22.12 0.31
C LYS A 228 -2.48 21.70 1.71
N SER A 229 -2.96 20.49 1.89
CA SER A 229 -3.36 19.98 3.20
C SER A 229 -2.19 19.78 4.17
N GLY A 230 -0.95 19.74 3.66
CA GLY A 230 0.25 19.46 4.46
C GLY A 230 0.46 17.99 4.79
N LEU A 231 -0.33 17.09 4.23
CA LEU A 231 -0.15 15.65 4.42
C LEU A 231 1.12 15.12 3.74
N LEU A 232 1.56 15.77 2.66
CA LEU A 232 2.77 15.42 1.92
C LEU A 232 3.86 16.48 2.13
N LYS A 233 5.10 16.02 2.16
CA LYS A 233 6.28 16.89 2.15
C LYS A 233 6.27 17.77 0.89
N ASP A 234 6.65 19.03 1.02
CA ASP A 234 6.57 20.00 -0.07
C ASP A 234 7.51 19.66 -1.24
N ARG A 235 8.64 19.01 -0.97
CA ARG A 235 9.64 18.66 -1.97
C ARG A 235 10.52 17.48 -1.56
N ILE A 236 11.01 16.76 -2.56
CA ILE A 236 12.04 15.75 -2.45
C ILE A 236 13.30 16.32 -3.12
N ILE A 237 14.40 16.29 -2.41
CA ILE A 237 15.69 16.79 -2.92
C ILE A 237 16.56 15.58 -3.26
N PHE A 238 16.87 15.44 -4.55
CA PHE A 238 17.86 14.48 -5.03
C PHE A 238 19.23 15.11 -5.02
N ARG A 239 20.21 14.38 -4.48
CA ARG A 239 21.61 14.78 -4.52
C ARG A 239 22.42 13.68 -5.20
N TYR A 240 23.21 14.08 -6.14
CA TYR A 240 24.16 13.21 -6.82
C TYR A 240 25.58 13.75 -6.56
N PRO A 241 26.59 12.89 -6.46
CA PRO A 241 27.97 13.36 -6.37
C PRO A 241 28.34 14.14 -7.64
N GLU A 242 28.92 15.33 -7.47
CA GLU A 242 29.38 16.17 -8.61
C GLU A 242 30.50 15.48 -9.40
N ILE A 243 31.24 14.60 -8.76
CA ILE A 243 32.33 13.83 -9.35
C ILE A 243 31.89 12.38 -9.44
N GLN A 244 31.85 11.81 -10.64
CA GLN A 244 31.45 10.42 -10.88
C GLN A 244 32.35 9.38 -10.18
N THR A 245 33.51 9.79 -9.69
CA THR A 245 34.48 8.95 -8.98
C THR A 245 34.40 9.11 -7.46
N ALA A 246 33.41 9.83 -6.92
CA ALA A 246 33.24 9.92 -5.46
C ALA A 246 32.96 8.51 -4.89
N ALA A 247 33.70 8.14 -3.84
CA ALA A 247 33.48 6.88 -3.15
C ALA A 247 32.10 6.89 -2.49
N ASP A 248 31.38 5.77 -2.57
CA ASP A 248 30.03 5.63 -2.00
C ASP A 248 29.95 6.00 -0.53
N MET A 249 31.02 5.69 0.24
CA MET A 249 31.13 6.07 1.66
C MET A 249 31.25 7.59 1.88
N THR A 250 31.80 8.35 0.95
CA THR A 250 31.81 9.81 1.02
C THR A 250 30.38 10.36 0.88
N VAL A 251 29.59 9.79 -0.04
CA VAL A 251 28.18 10.13 -0.19
C VAL A 251 27.37 9.74 1.02
N PHE A 252 27.66 8.57 1.60
CA PHE A 252 27.03 8.10 2.83
C PHE A 252 27.28 9.05 4.01
N LYS A 253 28.54 9.48 4.21
CA LYS A 253 28.92 10.44 5.25
C LYS A 253 28.12 11.76 5.11
N ALA A 254 28.06 12.31 3.90
CA ALA A 254 27.28 13.53 3.65
C ALA A 254 25.77 13.33 3.89
N ALA A 255 25.23 12.15 3.58
CA ALA A 255 23.85 11.80 3.88
C ALA A 255 23.58 11.65 5.39
N ALA A 256 24.51 11.05 6.13
CA ALA A 256 24.44 10.92 7.58
C ALA A 256 24.45 12.29 8.28
N GLU A 257 25.32 13.21 7.83
CA GLU A 257 25.34 14.59 8.33
C GLU A 257 24.05 15.34 8.04
N ASN A 258 23.48 15.19 6.83
CA ASN A 258 22.19 15.76 6.48
C ASN A 258 21.05 15.23 7.36
N TRP A 259 21.02 13.93 7.60
CA TRP A 259 20.06 13.29 8.50
C TRP A 259 20.21 13.82 9.94
N ARG A 260 21.43 13.98 10.45
CA ARG A 260 21.69 14.58 11.78
C ARG A 260 21.10 16.00 11.86
N MET A 261 21.38 16.87 10.87
CA MET A 261 20.81 18.22 10.84
C MET A 261 19.28 18.20 10.87
N LYS A 262 18.65 17.31 10.11
CA LYS A 262 17.18 17.16 10.14
C LYS A 262 16.68 16.70 11.51
N THR A 263 17.42 15.81 12.18
CA THR A 263 17.08 15.36 13.53
C THR A 263 17.10 16.51 14.52
N GLU A 264 18.12 17.38 14.44
CA GLU A 264 18.21 18.58 15.27
C GLU A 264 17.09 19.58 14.97
N HIS A 265 16.76 19.79 13.69
CA HIS A 265 15.64 20.67 13.30
C HIS A 265 14.30 20.15 13.84
N TRP A 266 14.04 18.85 13.73
CA TRP A 266 12.82 18.23 14.30
C TRP A 266 12.76 18.36 15.81
N GLN A 267 13.88 18.15 16.49
CA GLN A 267 13.97 18.33 17.95
C GLN A 267 13.67 19.76 18.36
N ALA A 268 14.30 20.73 17.69
CA ALA A 268 14.06 22.16 17.95
C ALA A 268 12.59 22.53 17.69
N TYR A 269 12.03 22.11 16.56
CA TYR A 269 10.63 22.37 16.21
C TYR A 269 9.67 21.77 17.25
N SER A 270 9.85 20.48 17.60
CA SER A 270 8.98 19.80 18.56
C SER A 270 9.01 20.49 19.92
N THR A 271 10.20 20.96 20.35
CA THR A 271 10.35 21.70 21.62
C THR A 271 9.68 23.07 21.55
N GLN A 272 9.90 23.84 20.47
CA GLN A 272 9.35 25.19 20.31
C GLN A 272 7.82 25.20 20.18
N GLN A 273 7.28 24.18 19.49
CA GLN A 273 5.84 24.10 19.20
C GLN A 273 5.07 23.24 20.22
N ASN A 274 5.76 22.69 21.22
CA ASN A 274 5.17 21.76 22.20
C ASN A 274 4.49 20.57 21.51
N GLU A 275 5.15 20.03 20.48
CA GLU A 275 4.67 18.89 19.68
C GLU A 275 5.34 17.60 20.09
N ARG A 276 4.75 16.46 19.69
CA ARG A 276 5.42 15.16 19.89
C ARG A 276 6.79 15.17 19.21
N LEU A 277 7.78 14.59 19.87
CA LEU A 277 9.11 14.46 19.30
C LEU A 277 9.09 13.53 18.09
N VAL A 278 9.45 14.07 16.92
CA VAL A 278 9.70 13.29 15.73
C VAL A 278 11.18 12.88 15.71
N LYS A 279 11.43 11.58 15.63
CA LYS A 279 12.79 11.04 15.44
C LYS A 279 12.95 10.63 13.97
N PRO A 280 13.65 11.41 13.14
CA PRO A 280 13.87 11.06 11.74
C PRO A 280 14.59 9.72 11.59
N VAL A 281 14.12 8.92 10.63
CA VAL A 281 14.78 7.68 10.23
C VAL A 281 15.65 7.94 9.01
N PHE A 282 16.89 7.45 9.09
CA PHE A 282 17.80 7.34 7.96
C PHE A 282 17.65 5.95 7.32
N VAL A 283 17.24 5.93 6.08
CA VAL A 283 16.99 4.71 5.32
C VAL A 283 18.18 4.45 4.38
N VAL A 284 18.81 3.31 4.54
CA VAL A 284 20.04 2.96 3.81
C VAL A 284 19.80 1.71 2.98
N GLN A 285 19.77 1.88 1.65
CA GLN A 285 19.71 0.76 0.74
C GLN A 285 21.11 0.20 0.49
N VAL A 286 21.28 -1.07 0.84
CA VAL A 286 22.56 -1.77 0.71
C VAL A 286 22.55 -2.75 -0.46
N GLU A 287 23.74 -3.17 -0.90
CA GLU A 287 23.90 -4.18 -1.94
C GLU A 287 23.44 -5.56 -1.46
N ASP A 288 23.23 -6.47 -2.38
CA ASP A 288 23.00 -7.87 -2.05
C ASP A 288 24.27 -8.47 -1.43
N GLY A 289 24.12 -9.48 -0.62
CA GLY A 289 25.19 -10.32 -0.15
C GLY A 289 25.16 -11.68 -0.84
N ASP A 290 25.87 -12.61 -0.25
CA ASP A 290 25.92 -14.01 -0.67
C ASP A 290 25.63 -14.96 0.52
N THR A 291 26.00 -16.23 0.38
CA THR A 291 25.83 -17.23 1.44
C THR A 291 26.64 -16.93 2.70
N ASN A 292 27.77 -16.23 2.58
CA ASN A 292 28.70 -15.94 3.67
C ASN A 292 28.46 -14.57 4.29
N GLU A 293 28.09 -13.58 3.48
CA GLU A 293 27.92 -12.19 3.91
C GLU A 293 26.47 -11.73 3.70
N ALA A 294 25.95 -11.01 4.67
CA ALA A 294 24.59 -10.47 4.62
C ALA A 294 24.43 -9.43 3.49
N THR A 295 25.48 -8.65 3.24
CA THR A 295 25.54 -7.62 2.19
C THR A 295 27.01 -7.36 1.86
N HIS A 296 27.28 -6.96 0.61
CA HIS A 296 28.62 -6.51 0.21
C HIS A 296 28.93 -5.06 0.64
N THR A 297 27.94 -4.34 1.15
CA THR A 297 28.13 -3.02 1.75
C THR A 297 28.77 -3.18 3.14
N ASP A 298 29.84 -2.45 3.40
CA ASP A 298 30.51 -2.43 4.72
C ASP A 298 29.64 -1.74 5.76
N LEU A 299 28.83 -2.54 6.48
CA LEU A 299 27.96 -2.03 7.56
C LEU A 299 28.77 -1.48 8.73
N GLY A 300 29.95 -2.04 8.99
CA GLY A 300 30.83 -1.56 10.05
C GLY A 300 31.29 -0.12 9.77
N ALA A 301 31.74 0.17 8.54
CA ALA A 301 32.08 1.53 8.14
C ALA A 301 30.86 2.47 8.17
N CYS A 302 29.67 1.98 7.78
CA CYS A 302 28.43 2.77 7.91
C CYS A 302 28.17 3.16 9.38
N ILE A 303 28.33 2.22 10.32
CA ILE A 303 28.16 2.49 11.75
C ILE A 303 29.18 3.52 12.24
N ASP A 304 30.44 3.36 11.88
CA ASP A 304 31.51 4.29 12.29
C ASP A 304 31.19 5.74 11.83
N TYR A 305 30.75 5.94 10.59
CA TYR A 305 30.34 7.25 10.06
C TYR A 305 29.05 7.80 10.70
N LEU A 306 28.09 6.93 11.03
CA LEU A 306 26.88 7.35 11.74
C LEU A 306 27.20 7.84 13.15
N GLU A 307 28.07 7.13 13.86
CA GLU A 307 28.55 7.50 15.21
C GLU A 307 29.36 8.80 15.17
N GLU A 308 30.22 8.96 14.17
CA GLU A 308 30.93 10.23 13.92
C GLU A 308 29.96 11.38 13.71
N ALA A 309 28.96 11.21 12.86
CA ALA A 309 27.96 12.23 12.59
C ALA A 309 27.15 12.59 13.84
N LEU A 310 26.75 11.60 14.66
CA LEU A 310 25.99 11.78 15.88
C LEU A 310 26.82 12.32 17.03
N GLY A 311 28.17 12.23 16.99
CA GLY A 311 29.08 12.52 18.08
C GLY A 311 28.91 11.58 19.29
N ARG A 312 28.30 10.41 19.09
CA ARG A 312 28.09 9.39 20.12
C ARG A 312 27.95 7.99 19.52
N LYS A 313 28.12 6.99 20.34
CA LYS A 313 27.86 5.60 19.96
C LYS A 313 26.36 5.37 19.74
N LEU A 314 26.02 4.51 18.76
CA LEU A 314 24.67 4.00 18.57
C LEU A 314 24.31 3.10 19.76
N LYS A 315 23.05 3.25 20.21
CA LYS A 315 22.49 2.42 21.28
C LYS A 315 21.87 1.14 20.70
N PRO A 316 21.77 0.06 21.48
CA PRO A 316 21.07 -1.14 21.09
C PRO A 316 19.63 -0.82 20.59
N GLY A 317 19.27 -1.34 19.42
CA GLY A 317 17.97 -1.10 18.79
C GLY A 317 17.85 0.16 17.94
N GLU A 318 18.81 1.09 17.96
CA GLU A 318 18.82 2.29 17.11
C GLU A 318 19.09 1.95 15.62
N ALA A 319 19.93 0.95 15.36
CA ALA A 319 20.15 0.40 14.02
C ALA A 319 19.39 -0.92 13.86
N VAL A 320 18.65 -1.04 12.75
CA VAL A 320 17.87 -2.22 12.42
C VAL A 320 18.03 -2.59 10.94
N HIS A 321 17.66 -3.81 10.57
CA HIS A 321 17.64 -4.24 9.18
C HIS A 321 16.35 -5.00 8.83
N THR A 322 16.01 -5.04 7.53
CA THR A 322 14.83 -5.75 7.02
C THR A 322 15.19 -6.95 6.14
N PHE A 323 16.38 -7.55 6.32
CA PHE A 323 16.81 -8.70 5.51
C PHE A 323 16.03 -9.95 5.91
N ASN A 324 15.31 -10.55 4.96
CA ASN A 324 14.40 -11.67 5.24
C ASN A 324 15.14 -12.99 5.57
N ASP A 325 16.38 -13.10 5.12
CA ASP A 325 17.22 -14.30 5.17
C ASP A 325 18.23 -14.29 6.33
N ARG A 326 18.20 -13.28 7.18
CA ARG A 326 19.17 -13.08 8.26
C ARG A 326 18.47 -12.72 9.56
N GLY A 327 18.98 -13.27 10.67
CA GLY A 327 18.62 -12.85 12.03
C GLY A 327 19.36 -11.58 12.44
N THR A 328 19.57 -11.38 13.74
CA THR A 328 20.36 -10.26 14.26
C THR A 328 21.80 -10.31 13.75
N LEU A 329 22.27 -9.20 13.21
CA LEU A 329 23.67 -9.02 12.80
C LEU A 329 24.44 -8.32 13.91
N ILE A 330 25.75 -8.56 13.95
CA ILE A 330 26.65 -7.90 14.90
C ILE A 330 27.77 -7.22 14.12
N GLU A 331 27.79 -5.88 14.19
CA GLU A 331 28.81 -5.06 13.54
C GLU A 331 29.40 -4.06 14.53
N ARG A 332 30.71 -4.01 14.60
CA ARG A 332 31.45 -3.13 15.57
C ARG A 332 30.99 -3.30 17.04
N GLY A 333 30.49 -4.50 17.40
CA GLY A 333 29.92 -4.78 18.71
C GLY A 333 28.50 -4.25 18.93
N LEU A 334 27.87 -3.66 17.90
CA LEU A 334 26.49 -3.23 17.92
C LEU A 334 25.60 -4.34 17.33
N GLU A 335 24.54 -4.69 18.05
CA GLU A 335 23.49 -5.56 17.53
C GLU A 335 22.55 -4.78 16.60
N ILE A 336 22.46 -5.23 15.34
CA ILE A 336 21.53 -4.73 14.34
C ILE A 336 20.42 -5.78 14.22
N ARG A 337 19.31 -5.55 14.90
CA ARG A 337 18.20 -6.51 14.93
C ARG A 337 17.37 -6.47 13.65
N GLN A 338 16.80 -7.60 13.32
CA GLN A 338 15.81 -7.68 12.24
C GLN A 338 14.49 -7.00 12.66
N ILE A 339 13.84 -6.32 11.72
CA ILE A 339 12.52 -5.73 11.88
C ILE A 339 11.67 -5.95 10.62
N GLU A 340 10.38 -6.17 10.80
CA GLU A 340 9.44 -6.15 9.68
C GLU A 340 9.28 -4.72 9.16
N ALA A 341 9.23 -4.55 7.83
CA ALA A 341 9.11 -3.24 7.20
C ALA A 341 7.89 -2.44 7.70
N SER A 342 6.76 -3.12 7.94
CA SER A 342 5.52 -2.52 8.47
C SER A 342 5.64 -1.95 9.88
N LYS A 343 6.63 -2.42 10.67
CA LYS A 343 6.82 -2.02 12.08
C LYS A 343 7.80 -0.86 12.27
N ILE A 344 8.47 -0.41 11.22
CA ILE A 344 9.51 0.64 11.33
C ILE A 344 8.91 1.96 11.85
N GLU A 345 7.74 2.36 11.39
CA GLU A 345 7.12 3.63 11.82
C GLU A 345 6.74 3.63 13.30
N GLU A 346 6.27 2.50 13.81
CA GLU A 346 5.84 2.31 15.20
C GLU A 346 7.03 2.17 16.17
N ASP A 347 8.18 1.76 15.66
CA ASP A 347 9.37 1.54 16.46
C ASP A 347 10.04 2.87 16.87
N SER A 348 9.79 3.32 18.07
CA SER A 348 10.30 4.58 18.60
C SER A 348 11.83 4.60 18.83
N THR A 349 12.51 3.45 18.80
CA THR A 349 13.94 3.29 19.02
C THR A 349 14.73 3.36 17.73
N ALA A 350 14.25 2.69 16.67
CA ALA A 350 14.94 2.63 15.38
C ALA A 350 15.06 4.02 14.73
N ILE A 351 16.30 4.41 14.43
CA ILE A 351 16.65 5.67 13.75
C ILE A 351 17.44 5.44 12.45
N VAL A 352 18.01 4.24 12.27
CA VAL A 352 18.69 3.82 11.04
C VAL A 352 18.15 2.47 10.60
N VAL A 353 17.80 2.34 9.31
CA VAL A 353 17.26 1.12 8.73
C VAL A 353 18.07 0.71 7.52
N PHE A 354 18.71 -0.45 7.58
CA PHE A 354 19.37 -1.09 6.44
C PHE A 354 18.40 -2.02 5.70
N PHE A 355 18.28 -1.88 4.38
CA PHE A 355 17.41 -2.73 3.58
C PHE A 355 18.01 -3.04 2.21
N LYS A 356 17.55 -4.10 1.53
CA LYS A 356 17.94 -4.47 0.18
C LYS A 356 16.89 -3.99 -0.84
N MET A 357 15.80 -4.71 -0.98
CA MET A 357 14.73 -4.41 -1.96
C MET A 357 13.33 -4.32 -1.34
N ASN A 358 13.14 -4.82 -0.14
CA ASN A 358 11.83 -5.10 0.46
C ASN A 358 11.06 -3.87 0.99
N LEU A 359 11.62 -2.67 0.96
CA LEU A 359 10.90 -1.44 1.32
C LEU A 359 10.07 -0.83 0.17
N SER A 360 10.12 -1.40 -1.03
CA SER A 360 9.25 -0.95 -2.15
C SER A 360 7.79 -1.31 -1.94
N THR A 361 7.52 -2.34 -1.15
CA THR A 361 6.16 -2.79 -0.81
C THR A 361 6.02 -2.91 0.69
N GLY A 362 4.82 -2.69 1.19
CA GLY A 362 4.53 -3.03 2.56
C GLY A 362 5.03 -2.08 3.63
N TRP A 363 5.65 -1.00 3.29
CA TRP A 363 6.24 -0.02 4.19
C TRP A 363 5.59 1.35 4.00
N ASP A 364 5.50 2.12 5.08
CA ASP A 364 5.01 3.49 5.11
C ASP A 364 5.60 4.17 6.34
N CYS A 365 6.56 5.05 6.14
CA CYS A 365 7.29 5.68 7.24
C CYS A 365 7.45 7.20 7.03
N PRO A 366 6.46 7.99 7.48
CA PRO A 366 6.50 9.46 7.39
C PRO A 366 7.75 10.09 7.98
N ARG A 367 8.29 9.52 9.05
CA ARG A 367 9.54 9.99 9.69
C ARG A 367 10.83 9.60 8.97
N ALA A 368 10.74 8.87 7.84
CA ALA A 368 11.89 8.66 6.97
C ALA A 368 12.21 9.97 6.22
N GLU A 369 13.28 10.65 6.65
CA GLU A 369 13.64 11.99 6.18
C GLU A 369 14.83 12.00 5.23
N THR A 370 15.67 10.99 5.30
CA THR A 370 16.85 10.85 4.47
C THR A 370 16.98 9.42 3.99
N MET A 371 17.32 9.27 2.73
CA MET A 371 17.63 7.98 2.14
C MET A 371 18.96 8.07 1.39
N MET A 372 19.77 7.02 1.50
CA MET A 372 20.96 6.81 0.68
C MET A 372 20.91 5.41 0.08
N SER A 373 21.35 5.25 -1.15
CA SER A 373 21.45 3.95 -1.82
C SER A 373 22.86 3.68 -2.29
N PHE A 374 23.43 2.53 -1.89
CA PHE A 374 24.64 1.97 -2.44
C PHE A 374 24.38 1.25 -3.76
N ARG A 375 23.11 0.96 -4.07
CA ARG A 375 22.73 0.29 -5.33
C ARG A 375 22.58 1.28 -6.45
N ARG A 376 23.01 0.89 -7.63
CA ARG A 376 22.75 1.67 -8.86
C ARG A 376 21.26 1.60 -9.19
N ALA A 377 20.62 2.75 -9.33
CA ALA A 377 19.24 2.85 -9.76
C ALA A 377 19.13 2.40 -11.23
N ARG A 378 18.56 1.22 -11.45
CA ARG A 378 18.25 0.68 -12.79
C ARG A 378 16.78 0.83 -13.14
N ASP A 379 15.93 1.03 -12.16
CA ASP A 379 14.46 1.11 -12.32
C ASP A 379 13.93 2.34 -11.59
N PHE A 380 13.55 3.33 -12.37
CA PHE A 380 12.94 4.57 -11.86
C PHE A 380 11.60 4.31 -11.16
N THR A 381 10.86 3.28 -11.55
CA THR A 381 9.58 2.92 -10.94
C THR A 381 9.78 2.46 -9.50
N HIS A 382 10.82 1.65 -9.27
CA HIS A 382 11.18 1.20 -7.91
C HIS A 382 11.56 2.39 -7.01
N VAL A 383 12.39 3.30 -7.52
CA VAL A 383 12.78 4.52 -6.79
C VAL A 383 11.56 5.38 -6.46
N ALA A 384 10.67 5.59 -7.42
CA ALA A 384 9.44 6.37 -7.22
C ALA A 384 8.50 5.72 -6.18
N GLN A 385 8.37 4.39 -6.18
CA GLN A 385 7.59 3.67 -5.18
C GLN A 385 8.16 3.81 -3.78
N LEU A 386 9.47 3.69 -3.64
CA LEU A 386 10.17 3.84 -2.39
C LEU A 386 10.02 5.26 -1.83
N LEU A 387 10.23 6.27 -2.67
CA LEU A 387 10.02 7.67 -2.32
C LEU A 387 8.56 7.95 -1.93
N GLY A 388 7.61 7.37 -2.66
CA GLY A 388 6.19 7.46 -2.34
C GLY A 388 5.82 7.00 -0.93
N ARG A 389 6.67 6.20 -0.28
CA ARG A 389 6.52 5.76 1.11
C ARG A 389 7.10 6.71 2.14
N MET A 390 7.96 7.64 1.69
CA MET A 390 8.65 8.63 2.53
C MET A 390 8.03 10.03 2.41
N ILE A 391 7.13 10.27 1.44
CA ILE A 391 6.67 11.63 1.12
C ILE A 391 5.65 12.20 2.11
N ARG A 392 5.11 11.41 3.02
CA ARG A 392 4.20 11.91 4.04
C ARG A 392 4.92 12.75 5.08
N THR A 393 4.24 13.77 5.60
CA THR A 393 4.75 14.53 6.74
C THR A 393 4.52 13.74 8.03
N PRO A 394 5.49 13.71 8.96
CA PRO A 394 5.37 12.97 10.22
C PRO A 394 4.18 13.38 11.10
N LEU A 395 3.78 14.65 11.04
CA LEU A 395 2.65 15.19 11.81
C LEU A 395 1.35 15.25 11.00
N ALA A 396 1.33 14.73 9.76
CA ALA A 396 0.19 14.77 8.85
C ALA A 396 -0.41 16.17 8.63
N ARG A 397 0.41 17.21 8.77
CA ARG A 397 0.07 18.61 8.57
C ARG A 397 1.27 19.42 8.10
N ARG A 398 1.03 20.60 7.56
CA ARG A 398 2.07 21.55 7.20
C ARG A 398 2.73 22.13 8.45
N ILE A 399 4.06 22.22 8.45
CA ILE A 399 4.89 22.71 9.52
C ILE A 399 5.73 23.89 9.04
#